data_ebd263f66bb4005b5a7b6c2aaa4efdcc
#
_entry.id   ebd263f66bb4005b5a7b6c2aaa4efdcc
#
_cell.length_a   1.000
_cell.length_b   1.000
_cell.length_c   1.000
_cell.angle_alpha   90.00
_cell.angle_beta   90.00
_cell.angle_gamma   90.00
#
_symmetry.space_group_name_H-M   'P 1'
#
loop_
_entity.id
_entity.type
_entity.pdbx_description
1 polymer ?
#
loop_
_entity_poly.entity_id
_entity_poly.type
_entity_poly.pdbx_seq_one_letter_code
_entity_poly.pdbx_strand_id
1 'polypeptide(L)'
;KAGDRISGLLPRTPELIVTILAAWRIGAVYQPLFTAFGPKAIEHRIQLAQSKLVVTDMGNRSKLDEIEKCPAIMTVADAQGTPLKAGDFNFWNEVKQQSDQCDLVMRNIQDPFLLMFTSGTTGPAKPLEVPLKALIAFGRYMQDAIGLTEEDSFWNIADPGWAYGLYYAITGPLFLGHATLFYEGGFSTDSLCQIVKDYKVNNLAGAPTAYRMMMAADPAQMAPLKGQFRVVSSAGEPLNPEVIRWFKQVLDAPIYDHYGQTEVGMVVCNHHGLKHEIHAGSA
;
A
#
# COMPACT_ATOMS: atom_id res chain seq x y z
N LYS A 1 2.02 21.61 -9.10
CA LYS A 1 2.16 22.64 -8.07
C LYS A 1 1.82 22.09 -6.70
N ALA A 2 2.31 22.77 -5.64
CA ALA A 2 1.91 22.43 -4.27
C ALA A 2 0.38 22.43 -4.12
N GLY A 3 -0.15 21.37 -3.49
CA GLY A 3 -1.59 21.18 -3.30
C GLY A 3 -2.35 20.61 -4.51
N ASP A 4 -1.74 20.49 -5.69
CA ASP A 4 -2.37 19.78 -6.81
C ASP A 4 -2.48 18.29 -6.50
N ARG A 5 -3.56 17.63 -6.97
CA ARG A 5 -3.77 16.19 -6.77
C ARG A 5 -3.25 15.42 -7.98
N ILE A 6 -2.46 14.39 -7.69
CA ILE A 6 -1.92 13.44 -8.67
C ILE A 6 -2.47 12.06 -8.31
N SER A 7 -3.17 11.43 -9.24
CA SER A 7 -3.77 10.12 -9.04
C SER A 7 -2.88 9.03 -9.64
N GLY A 8 -2.65 7.95 -8.89
CA GLY A 8 -1.95 6.77 -9.37
C GLY A 8 -2.90 5.59 -9.53
N LEU A 9 -3.10 5.13 -10.77
CA LEU A 9 -3.80 3.89 -11.12
C LEU A 9 -2.75 2.88 -11.62
N LEU A 10 -1.90 2.44 -10.71
CA LEU A 10 -0.73 1.63 -10.99
C LEU A 10 -0.70 0.37 -10.12
N PRO A 11 -0.23 -0.77 -10.66
CA PRO A 11 0.11 -1.92 -9.86
C PRO A 11 1.35 -1.63 -8.99
N ARG A 12 1.79 -2.64 -8.24
CA ARG A 12 2.97 -2.55 -7.35
C ARG A 12 4.28 -2.58 -8.13
N THR A 13 4.55 -1.52 -8.88
CA THR A 13 5.74 -1.35 -9.73
C THR A 13 6.62 -0.20 -9.22
N PRO A 14 7.88 -0.09 -9.69
CA PRO A 14 8.73 1.05 -9.37
C PRO A 14 8.10 2.40 -9.71
N GLU A 15 7.33 2.47 -10.80
CA GLU A 15 6.67 3.71 -11.24
C GLU A 15 5.62 4.20 -10.24
N LEU A 16 4.99 3.30 -9.49
CA LEU A 16 4.11 3.68 -8.39
C LEU A 16 4.88 4.47 -7.32
N ILE A 17 6.04 3.95 -6.90
CA ILE A 17 6.88 4.61 -5.88
C ILE A 17 7.42 5.93 -6.40
N VAL A 18 7.90 5.96 -7.64
CA VAL A 18 8.38 7.19 -8.27
C VAL A 18 7.26 8.24 -8.31
N THR A 19 6.05 7.86 -8.70
CA THR A 19 4.89 8.77 -8.75
C THR A 19 4.55 9.34 -7.37
N ILE A 20 4.51 8.49 -6.34
CA ILE A 20 4.21 8.89 -4.96
C ILE A 20 5.27 9.87 -4.45
N LEU A 21 6.54 9.50 -4.52
CA LEU A 21 7.63 10.33 -4.00
C LEU A 21 7.80 11.64 -4.78
N ALA A 22 7.62 11.61 -6.11
CA ALA A 22 7.64 12.81 -6.93
C ALA A 22 6.49 13.77 -6.56
N ALA A 23 5.28 13.26 -6.35
CA ALA A 23 4.15 14.06 -5.90
C ALA A 23 4.47 14.76 -4.57
N TRP A 24 4.99 14.03 -3.58
CA TRP A 24 5.34 14.61 -2.28
C TRP A 24 6.49 15.61 -2.37
N ARG A 25 7.52 15.33 -3.17
CA ARG A 25 8.67 16.22 -3.34
C ARG A 25 8.28 17.60 -3.87
N ILE A 26 7.33 17.68 -4.78
CA ILE A 26 6.81 18.95 -5.33
C ILE A 26 5.68 19.56 -4.48
N GLY A 27 5.38 18.99 -3.31
CA GLY A 27 4.31 19.43 -2.43
C GLY A 27 2.89 19.15 -2.94
N ALA A 28 2.73 18.24 -3.93
CA ALA A 28 1.44 17.78 -4.40
C ALA A 28 0.84 16.73 -3.46
N VAL A 29 -0.45 16.48 -3.61
CA VAL A 29 -1.21 15.49 -2.84
C VAL A 29 -1.36 14.24 -3.70
N TYR A 30 -0.88 13.10 -3.22
CA TYR A 30 -1.06 11.83 -3.92
C TYR A 30 -2.42 11.22 -3.61
N GLN A 31 -3.09 10.71 -4.64
CA GLN A 31 -4.35 9.97 -4.55
C GLN A 31 -4.15 8.56 -5.10
N PRO A 32 -4.30 7.50 -4.29
CA PRO A 32 -4.29 6.13 -4.79
C PRO A 32 -5.62 5.81 -5.48
N LEU A 33 -5.52 5.07 -6.59
CA LEU A 33 -6.64 4.43 -7.26
C LEU A 33 -6.37 2.93 -7.29
N PHE A 34 -7.25 2.16 -6.64
CA PHE A 34 -7.09 0.71 -6.62
C PHE A 34 -7.31 0.13 -8.01
N THR A 35 -6.37 -0.69 -8.48
CA THR A 35 -6.41 -1.22 -9.85
C THR A 35 -7.60 -2.12 -10.14
N ALA A 36 -8.26 -2.68 -9.13
CA ALA A 36 -9.49 -3.44 -9.32
C ALA A 36 -10.75 -2.58 -9.44
N PHE A 37 -10.67 -1.24 -9.29
CA PHE A 37 -11.84 -0.39 -9.51
C PHE A 37 -12.25 -0.38 -10.99
N GLY A 38 -13.58 -0.37 -11.21
CA GLY A 38 -14.15 -0.12 -12.52
C GLY A 38 -14.18 1.40 -12.87
N PRO A 39 -14.42 1.73 -14.16
CA PRO A 39 -14.38 3.12 -14.68
C PRO A 39 -15.19 4.13 -13.86
N LYS A 40 -16.42 3.82 -13.50
CA LYS A 40 -17.30 4.73 -12.71
C LYS A 40 -16.74 5.05 -11.33
N ALA A 41 -16.12 4.06 -10.66
CA ALA A 41 -15.52 4.26 -9.35
C ALA A 41 -14.23 5.11 -9.43
N ILE A 42 -13.50 4.97 -10.52
CA ILE A 42 -12.31 5.79 -10.83
C ILE A 42 -12.74 7.21 -11.16
N GLU A 43 -13.69 7.38 -12.06
CA GLU A 43 -14.23 8.69 -12.46
C GLU A 43 -14.70 9.52 -11.25
N HIS A 44 -15.54 8.93 -10.40
CA HIS A 44 -16.03 9.56 -9.17
C HIS A 44 -14.88 10.13 -8.31
N ARG A 45 -13.80 9.35 -8.15
CA ARG A 45 -12.64 9.75 -7.35
C ARG A 45 -11.82 10.84 -8.01
N ILE A 46 -11.57 10.73 -9.30
CA ILE A 46 -10.80 11.72 -10.07
C ILE A 46 -11.51 13.07 -10.07
N GLN A 47 -12.84 13.06 -10.26
CA GLN A 47 -13.66 14.29 -10.31
C GLN A 47 -13.72 14.97 -8.94
N LEU A 48 -14.00 14.22 -7.86
CA LEU A 48 -14.03 14.79 -6.51
C LEU A 48 -12.65 15.29 -6.04
N ALA A 49 -11.60 14.57 -6.40
CA ALA A 49 -10.23 15.00 -6.13
C ALA A 49 -9.82 16.22 -6.97
N GLN A 50 -10.49 16.48 -8.09
CA GLN A 50 -10.06 17.44 -9.10
C GLN A 50 -8.60 17.18 -9.54
N SER A 51 -8.30 15.92 -9.81
CA SER A 51 -6.95 15.48 -10.17
C SER A 51 -6.44 16.23 -11.40
N LYS A 52 -5.16 16.58 -11.40
CA LYS A 52 -4.49 17.29 -12.51
C LYS A 52 -3.78 16.32 -13.44
N LEU A 53 -3.38 15.18 -12.92
CA LEU A 53 -2.68 14.13 -13.65
C LEU A 53 -3.14 12.77 -13.12
N VAL A 54 -3.34 11.83 -14.02
CA VAL A 54 -3.44 10.40 -13.71
C VAL A 54 -2.23 9.69 -14.27
N VAL A 55 -1.51 8.96 -13.42
CA VAL A 55 -0.44 8.06 -13.85
C VAL A 55 -0.99 6.65 -13.87
N THR A 56 -0.83 5.93 -14.97
CA THR A 56 -1.36 4.59 -15.17
C THR A 56 -0.39 3.71 -15.97
N ASP A 57 -0.65 2.42 -16.03
CA ASP A 57 0.02 1.48 -16.91
C ASP A 57 -0.87 1.07 -18.10
N MET A 58 -0.31 0.36 -19.07
CA MET A 58 -1.07 -0.11 -20.24
C MET A 58 -2.23 -1.04 -19.84
N GLY A 59 -2.05 -1.85 -18.81
CA GLY A 59 -3.08 -2.80 -18.33
C GLY A 59 -4.34 -2.12 -17.77
N ASN A 60 -4.19 -0.94 -17.18
CA ASN A 60 -5.30 -0.18 -16.58
C ASN A 60 -5.77 1.00 -17.43
N ARG A 61 -5.01 1.34 -18.50
CA ARG A 61 -5.27 2.54 -19.31
C ARG A 61 -6.69 2.61 -19.88
N SER A 62 -7.24 1.48 -20.34
CA SER A 62 -8.58 1.42 -20.93
C SER A 62 -9.71 1.83 -19.97
N LYS A 63 -9.50 1.71 -18.66
CA LYS A 63 -10.47 2.14 -17.63
C LYS A 63 -10.70 3.65 -17.59
N LEU A 64 -9.80 4.42 -18.20
CA LEU A 64 -9.88 5.88 -18.28
C LEU A 64 -10.57 6.38 -19.56
N ASP A 65 -10.91 5.48 -20.49
CA ASP A 65 -11.42 5.84 -21.80
C ASP A 65 -12.81 6.49 -21.80
N GLU A 66 -13.67 6.04 -20.88
CA GLU A 66 -15.03 6.48 -20.76
C GLU A 66 -15.20 7.64 -19.76
N ILE A 67 -14.09 8.10 -19.14
CA ILE A 67 -14.17 9.14 -18.12
C ILE A 67 -14.35 10.50 -18.78
N GLU A 68 -15.49 11.13 -18.50
CA GLU A 68 -15.72 12.50 -18.90
C GLU A 68 -14.74 13.46 -18.21
N LYS A 69 -14.17 14.38 -19.00
CA LYS A 69 -13.19 15.38 -18.50
C LYS A 69 -12.02 14.74 -17.72
N CYS A 70 -11.52 13.61 -18.23
CA CYS A 70 -10.32 12.99 -17.69
C CYS A 70 -9.16 14.00 -17.71
N PRO A 71 -8.37 14.13 -16.64
CA PRO A 71 -7.19 15.01 -16.63
C PRO A 71 -6.10 14.47 -17.57
N ALA A 72 -4.97 15.16 -17.66
CA ALA A 72 -3.80 14.64 -18.36
C ALA A 72 -3.47 13.22 -17.90
N ILE A 73 -3.09 12.35 -18.84
CA ILE A 73 -2.74 10.96 -18.55
C ILE A 73 -1.28 10.74 -18.90
N MET A 74 -0.55 10.14 -17.96
CA MET A 74 0.81 9.67 -18.14
C MET A 74 0.81 8.15 -18.02
N THR A 75 1.19 7.47 -19.11
CA THR A 75 1.10 6.01 -19.22
C THR A 75 2.48 5.38 -19.20
N VAL A 76 2.68 4.40 -18.33
CA VAL A 76 3.85 3.52 -18.34
C VAL A 76 3.69 2.55 -19.51
N ALA A 77 4.61 2.64 -20.47
CA ALA A 77 4.62 1.76 -21.63
C ALA A 77 4.96 0.32 -21.21
N ASP A 78 4.39 -0.64 -21.90
CA ASP A 78 4.73 -2.05 -21.73
C ASP A 78 6.09 -2.41 -22.37
N ALA A 79 6.60 -3.59 -22.03
CA ALA A 79 7.85 -4.12 -22.60
C ALA A 79 7.72 -4.50 -24.09
N GLN A 80 6.51 -4.65 -24.59
CA GLN A 80 6.21 -5.04 -25.98
C GLN A 80 6.27 -3.84 -26.92
N GLY A 81 6.34 -2.61 -26.40
CA GLY A 81 6.38 -1.39 -27.21
C GLY A 81 5.03 -1.06 -27.83
N THR A 82 3.94 -1.48 -27.22
CA THR A 82 2.58 -1.14 -27.68
C THR A 82 2.43 0.38 -27.75
N PRO A 83 1.94 0.93 -28.87
CA PRO A 83 1.72 2.37 -28.99
C PRO A 83 0.78 2.91 -27.91
N LEU A 84 1.16 4.02 -27.30
CA LEU A 84 0.30 4.72 -26.36
C LEU A 84 -0.91 5.31 -27.08
N LYS A 85 -1.98 5.51 -26.35
CA LYS A 85 -3.15 6.21 -26.84
C LYS A 85 -2.80 7.66 -27.16
N ALA A 86 -3.38 8.18 -28.25
CA ALA A 86 -3.15 9.56 -28.67
C ALA A 86 -3.52 10.55 -27.55
N GLY A 87 -2.61 11.45 -27.22
CA GLY A 87 -2.74 12.43 -26.15
C GLY A 87 -2.17 12.00 -24.79
N ASP A 88 -1.75 10.74 -24.63
CA ASP A 88 -1.06 10.28 -23.44
C ASP A 88 0.43 10.69 -23.47
N PHE A 89 0.96 11.04 -22.29
CA PHE A 89 2.39 11.21 -22.10
C PHE A 89 3.04 9.88 -21.78
N ASN A 90 4.21 9.58 -22.38
CA ASN A 90 4.97 8.39 -22.02
C ASN A 90 5.78 8.65 -20.74
N PHE A 91 5.52 7.88 -19.69
CA PHE A 91 6.12 8.06 -18.37
C PHE A 91 7.66 8.19 -18.42
N TRP A 92 8.35 7.19 -18.96
CA TRP A 92 9.80 7.18 -18.97
C TRP A 92 10.42 8.17 -19.95
N ASN A 93 9.74 8.46 -21.06
CA ASN A 93 10.21 9.46 -22.01
C ASN A 93 10.16 10.87 -21.39
N GLU A 94 9.07 11.19 -20.68
CA GLU A 94 8.95 12.47 -20.00
C GLU A 94 9.98 12.58 -18.86
N VAL A 95 10.14 11.53 -18.05
CA VAL A 95 11.10 11.52 -16.93
C VAL A 95 12.53 11.71 -17.42
N LYS A 96 12.93 11.03 -18.50
CA LYS A 96 14.30 11.11 -19.07
C LYS A 96 14.67 12.51 -19.61
N GLN A 97 13.68 13.35 -19.91
CA GLN A 97 13.89 14.69 -20.44
C GLN A 97 14.01 15.73 -19.33
N GLN A 98 13.72 15.37 -18.08
CA GLN A 98 13.75 16.31 -16.96
C GLN A 98 15.14 16.37 -16.31
N SER A 99 15.37 17.45 -15.58
CA SER A 99 16.54 17.57 -14.70
C SER A 99 16.48 16.55 -13.57
N ASP A 100 17.62 16.03 -13.16
CA ASP A 100 17.79 15.23 -11.94
C ASP A 100 17.80 16.08 -10.67
N GLN A 101 17.78 17.42 -10.82
CA GLN A 101 17.72 18.39 -9.74
C GLN A 101 16.30 18.93 -9.60
N CYS A 102 15.73 18.74 -8.41
CA CYS A 102 14.40 19.26 -8.06
C CYS A 102 14.42 19.67 -6.58
N ASP A 103 14.17 20.94 -6.32
CA ASP A 103 14.08 21.44 -4.95
C ASP A 103 12.86 20.86 -4.22
N LEU A 104 13.05 20.57 -2.95
CA LEU A 104 11.97 20.14 -2.08
C LEU A 104 11.03 21.30 -1.79
N VAL A 105 9.74 21.13 -2.07
CA VAL A 105 8.72 22.09 -1.69
C VAL A 105 8.31 21.88 -0.24
N MET A 106 8.70 22.82 0.61
CA MET A 106 8.31 22.78 2.03
C MET A 106 6.81 22.98 2.20
N ARG A 107 6.20 22.15 3.05
CA ARG A 107 4.77 22.19 3.36
C ARG A 107 4.55 22.37 4.86
N ASN A 108 3.38 22.89 5.23
CA ASN A 108 2.99 22.96 6.63
C ASN A 108 2.58 21.56 7.12
N ILE A 109 2.81 21.26 8.39
CA ILE A 109 2.46 19.96 9.01
C ILE A 109 0.95 19.65 8.93
N GLN A 110 0.11 20.67 8.77
CA GLN A 110 -1.33 20.51 8.60
C GLN A 110 -1.75 20.31 7.12
N ASP A 111 -0.85 20.56 6.16
CA ASP A 111 -1.16 20.41 4.75
C ASP A 111 -1.35 18.93 4.39
N PRO A 112 -2.33 18.62 3.53
CA PRO A 112 -2.52 17.25 3.06
C PRO A 112 -1.37 16.82 2.15
N PHE A 113 -0.96 15.55 2.26
CA PHE A 113 -0.03 14.88 1.36
C PHE A 113 -0.64 13.64 0.69
N LEU A 114 -1.73 13.13 1.25
CA LEU A 114 -2.54 12.05 0.67
C LEU A 114 -4.01 12.48 0.61
N LEU A 115 -4.69 12.00 -0.42
CA LEU A 115 -6.14 12.08 -0.54
C LEU A 115 -6.69 10.67 -0.67
N MET A 116 -7.26 10.15 0.42
CA MET A 116 -7.87 8.84 0.47
C MET A 116 -9.37 8.93 0.17
N PHE A 117 -9.98 7.78 -0.11
CA PHE A 117 -11.43 7.68 -0.23
C PHE A 117 -11.94 6.57 0.68
N THR A 118 -12.89 6.91 1.52
CA THR A 118 -13.52 5.96 2.44
C THR A 118 -14.89 5.55 1.93
N SER A 119 -15.22 4.26 2.02
CA SER A 119 -16.59 3.80 1.83
C SER A 119 -17.41 4.21 3.04
N GLY A 120 -18.11 5.33 2.95
CA GLY A 120 -19.08 5.68 3.98
C GLY A 120 -20.10 4.57 4.19
N THR A 121 -20.64 4.44 5.40
CA THR A 121 -21.68 3.44 5.74
C THR A 121 -22.96 3.63 4.93
N THR A 122 -23.15 4.78 4.31
CA THR A 122 -24.34 5.15 3.55
C THR A 122 -23.98 6.08 2.38
N GLY A 123 -23.65 5.52 1.20
CA GLY A 123 -23.48 6.31 -0.01
C GLY A 123 -22.12 6.17 -0.70
N PRO A 124 -21.87 7.00 -1.74
CA PRO A 124 -20.62 6.99 -2.49
C PRO A 124 -19.39 7.28 -1.61
N ALA A 125 -18.24 6.78 -2.03
CA ALA A 125 -16.98 7.03 -1.35
C ALA A 125 -16.69 8.54 -1.22
N LYS A 126 -16.24 8.96 -0.02
CA LYS A 126 -15.96 10.36 0.32
C LYS A 126 -14.46 10.63 0.39
N PRO A 127 -14.00 11.80 -0.08
CA PRO A 127 -12.59 12.17 0.02
C PRO A 127 -12.21 12.47 1.48
N LEU A 128 -11.02 12.03 1.85
CA LEU A 128 -10.38 12.25 3.13
C LEU A 128 -8.98 12.77 2.91
N GLU A 129 -8.70 13.99 3.31
CA GLU A 129 -7.36 14.56 3.29
C GLU A 129 -6.56 14.09 4.51
N VAL A 130 -5.39 13.53 4.25
CA VAL A 130 -4.45 13.06 5.28
C VAL A 130 -3.32 14.07 5.41
N PRO A 131 -3.21 14.77 6.55
CA PRO A 131 -2.19 15.80 6.75
C PRO A 131 -0.81 15.20 7.02
N LEU A 132 0.26 15.94 6.72
CA LEU A 132 1.64 15.53 6.98
C LEU A 132 1.90 15.10 8.42
N LYS A 133 1.21 15.69 9.41
CA LYS A 133 1.34 15.27 10.82
C LYS A 133 0.99 13.78 11.06
N ALA A 134 0.22 13.14 10.18
CA ALA A 134 -0.11 11.73 10.29
C ALA A 134 1.14 10.83 10.18
N LEU A 135 2.22 11.30 9.55
CA LEU A 135 3.49 10.59 9.47
C LEU A 135 4.05 10.23 10.85
N ILE A 136 3.82 11.07 11.86
CA ILE A 136 4.25 10.80 13.24
C ILE A 136 3.54 9.57 13.78
N ALA A 137 2.22 9.47 13.57
CA ALA A 137 1.44 8.31 13.99
C ALA A 137 1.80 7.04 13.18
N PHE A 138 2.06 7.19 11.87
CA PHE A 138 2.51 6.07 11.04
C PHE A 138 3.86 5.52 11.51
N GLY A 139 4.84 6.42 11.77
CA GLY A 139 6.14 6.02 12.30
C GLY A 139 6.01 5.32 13.65
N ARG A 140 5.20 5.83 14.57
CA ARG A 140 4.97 5.19 15.88
C ARG A 140 4.34 3.80 15.75
N TYR A 141 3.34 3.65 14.88
CA TYR A 141 2.76 2.33 14.60
C TYR A 141 3.80 1.34 14.05
N MET A 142 4.64 1.77 13.11
CA MET A 142 5.70 0.91 12.56
C MET A 142 6.70 0.47 13.63
N GLN A 143 7.09 1.38 14.52
CA GLN A 143 8.05 1.08 15.59
C GLN A 143 7.44 0.26 16.71
N ASP A 144 6.28 0.65 17.21
CA ASP A 144 5.71 0.08 18.44
C ASP A 144 4.87 -1.18 18.16
N ALA A 145 3.97 -1.15 17.17
CA ALA A 145 3.04 -2.24 16.91
C ALA A 145 3.59 -3.26 15.88
N ILE A 146 4.08 -2.79 14.74
CA ILE A 146 4.77 -3.66 13.75
C ILE A 146 6.12 -4.14 14.29
N GLY A 147 6.70 -3.39 15.22
CA GLY A 147 8.01 -3.72 15.79
C GLY A 147 9.11 -3.76 14.74
N LEU A 148 9.06 -2.83 13.77
CA LEU A 148 10.04 -2.75 12.67
C LEU A 148 11.41 -2.35 13.21
N THR A 149 12.43 -3.14 12.87
CA THR A 149 13.84 -2.93 13.23
C THR A 149 14.74 -2.87 12.00
N GLU A 150 15.97 -2.40 12.16
CA GLU A 150 16.95 -2.31 11.06
C GLU A 150 17.34 -3.67 10.48
N GLU A 151 17.23 -4.75 11.27
CA GLU A 151 17.53 -6.11 10.85
C GLU A 151 16.39 -6.80 10.11
N ASP A 152 15.22 -6.16 10.05
CA ASP A 152 14.06 -6.78 9.41
C ASP A 152 14.09 -6.69 7.89
N SER A 153 13.79 -7.82 7.26
CA SER A 153 13.26 -7.85 5.91
C SER A 153 11.74 -7.78 6.00
N PHE A 154 11.21 -6.59 5.77
CA PHE A 154 9.79 -6.28 5.96
C PHE A 154 9.00 -6.40 4.67
N TRP A 155 7.86 -7.07 4.76
CA TRP A 155 6.90 -7.14 3.67
C TRP A 155 5.46 -6.96 4.18
N ASN A 156 4.79 -5.92 3.71
CA ASN A 156 3.35 -5.79 3.87
C ASN A 156 2.67 -6.13 2.54
N ILE A 157 1.90 -7.22 2.53
CA ILE A 157 1.22 -7.74 1.34
C ILE A 157 -0.07 -7.01 0.97
N ALA A 158 -0.52 -6.05 1.80
CA ALA A 158 -1.70 -5.26 1.50
C ALA A 158 -1.51 -4.36 0.29
N ASP A 159 -2.60 -4.16 -0.48
CA ASP A 159 -2.55 -3.34 -1.68
C ASP A 159 -2.46 -1.85 -1.36
N PRO A 160 -1.52 -1.10 -1.98
CA PRO A 160 -1.36 0.34 -1.76
C PRO A 160 -2.47 1.21 -2.35
N GLY A 161 -3.42 0.64 -3.07
CA GLY A 161 -4.69 1.30 -3.41
C GLY A 161 -5.61 1.54 -2.21
N TRP A 162 -5.31 0.91 -1.06
CA TRP A 162 -6.00 1.03 0.21
C TRP A 162 -5.10 1.61 1.29
N ALA A 163 -5.73 2.17 2.35
CA ALA A 163 -5.01 2.83 3.44
C ALA A 163 -3.95 1.92 4.09
N TYR A 164 -4.28 0.67 4.40
CA TYR A 164 -3.35 -0.24 5.08
C TYR A 164 -2.08 -0.49 4.26
N GLY A 165 -2.22 -0.69 2.96
CA GLY A 165 -1.07 -0.82 2.06
C GLY A 165 -0.31 0.51 1.89
N LEU A 166 -1.01 1.61 1.59
CA LEU A 166 -0.35 2.89 1.33
C LEU A 166 0.35 3.45 2.57
N TYR A 167 -0.32 3.39 3.74
CA TYR A 167 0.23 3.93 4.98
C TYR A 167 1.39 3.08 5.52
N TYR A 168 1.29 1.75 5.43
CA TYR A 168 2.17 0.85 6.18
C TYR A 168 2.98 -0.13 5.33
N ALA A 169 2.75 -0.20 4.01
CA ALA A 169 3.69 -0.84 3.10
C ALA A 169 4.63 0.17 2.41
N ILE A 170 4.22 1.43 2.27
CA ILE A 170 4.99 2.47 1.59
C ILE A 170 5.41 3.58 2.56
N THR A 171 4.42 4.33 3.04
CA THR A 171 4.68 5.60 3.75
C THR A 171 5.44 5.40 5.05
N GLY A 172 4.99 4.49 5.90
CA GLY A 172 5.59 4.24 7.22
C GLY A 172 7.03 3.77 7.16
N PRO A 173 7.34 2.67 6.43
CA PRO A 173 8.71 2.20 6.30
C PRO A 173 9.65 3.27 5.71
N LEU A 174 9.26 3.90 4.60
CA LEU A 174 10.08 4.93 3.95
C LEU A 174 10.28 6.17 4.83
N PHE A 175 9.27 6.56 5.60
CA PHE A 175 9.39 7.67 6.57
C PHE A 175 10.45 7.39 7.64
N LEU A 176 10.60 6.13 8.04
CA LEU A 176 11.62 5.69 9.00
C LEU A 176 12.97 5.36 8.35
N GLY A 177 13.09 5.43 7.03
CA GLY A 177 14.31 5.08 6.30
C GLY A 177 14.54 3.57 6.12
N HIS A 178 13.50 2.75 6.32
CA HIS A 178 13.56 1.30 6.12
C HIS A 178 13.22 0.91 4.69
N ALA A 179 13.87 -0.16 4.23
CA ALA A 179 13.48 -0.83 2.99
C ALA A 179 12.11 -1.51 3.15
N THR A 180 11.37 -1.60 2.07
CA THR A 180 10.13 -2.35 2.00
C THR A 180 10.10 -3.17 0.71
N LEU A 181 9.41 -4.30 0.74
CA LEU A 181 9.32 -5.21 -0.39
C LEU A 181 8.01 -5.01 -1.14
N PHE A 182 8.09 -4.97 -2.46
CA PHE A 182 6.93 -4.97 -3.36
C PHE A 182 6.99 -6.17 -4.28
N TYR A 183 5.84 -6.79 -4.49
CA TYR A 183 5.67 -7.86 -5.46
C TYR A 183 4.63 -7.47 -6.48
N GLU A 184 5.05 -7.40 -7.75
CA GLU A 184 4.16 -7.22 -8.88
C GLU A 184 3.57 -8.56 -9.28
N GLY A 185 2.31 -8.77 -8.96
CA GLY A 185 1.60 -10.00 -9.28
C GLY A 185 0.42 -10.26 -8.35
N GLY A 186 -0.40 -11.22 -8.73
CA GLY A 186 -1.48 -11.73 -7.89
C GLY A 186 -0.92 -12.50 -6.70
N PHE A 187 -1.61 -12.42 -5.55
CA PHE A 187 -1.26 -13.22 -4.39
C PHE A 187 -1.46 -14.72 -4.70
N SER A 188 -0.40 -15.50 -4.48
CA SER A 188 -0.47 -16.96 -4.41
C SER A 188 0.45 -17.47 -3.30
N THR A 189 0.15 -18.65 -2.77
CA THR A 189 0.99 -19.28 -1.74
C THR A 189 2.36 -19.65 -2.26
N ASP A 190 2.48 -20.02 -3.54
CA ASP A 190 3.77 -20.30 -4.19
C ASP A 190 4.64 -19.05 -4.24
N SER A 191 4.11 -17.94 -4.75
CA SER A 191 4.85 -16.68 -4.82
C SER A 191 5.21 -16.16 -3.43
N LEU A 192 4.31 -16.28 -2.45
CA LEU A 192 4.61 -15.92 -1.07
C LEU A 192 5.77 -16.73 -0.52
N CYS A 193 5.73 -18.06 -0.64
CA CYS A 193 6.80 -18.93 -0.15
C CYS A 193 8.16 -18.62 -0.81
N GLN A 194 8.15 -18.37 -2.12
CA GLN A 194 9.35 -18.03 -2.87
C GLN A 194 9.94 -16.70 -2.38
N ILE A 195 9.11 -15.65 -2.29
CA ILE A 195 9.52 -14.32 -1.85
C ILE A 195 10.06 -14.35 -0.41
N VAL A 196 9.33 -15.02 0.50
CA VAL A 196 9.75 -15.12 1.90
C VAL A 196 11.12 -15.77 2.03
N LYS A 197 11.41 -16.81 1.23
CA LYS A 197 12.71 -17.48 1.21
C LYS A 197 13.80 -16.62 0.58
N ASP A 198 13.55 -16.08 -0.61
CA ASP A 198 14.56 -15.36 -1.40
C ASP A 198 15.00 -14.08 -0.70
N TYR A 199 14.05 -13.36 -0.13
CA TYR A 199 14.29 -12.09 0.56
C TYR A 199 14.41 -12.22 2.08
N LYS A 200 14.34 -13.46 2.61
CA LYS A 200 14.43 -13.75 4.05
C LYS A 200 13.46 -12.92 4.89
N VAL A 201 12.23 -12.75 4.39
CA VAL A 201 11.22 -11.95 5.06
C VAL A 201 10.98 -12.52 6.46
N ASN A 202 11.20 -11.71 7.48
CA ASN A 202 11.02 -12.07 8.89
C ASN A 202 9.99 -11.20 9.62
N ASN A 203 9.55 -10.11 9.01
CA ASN A 203 8.47 -9.25 9.51
C ASN A 203 7.41 -9.12 8.41
N LEU A 204 6.28 -9.79 8.62
CA LEU A 204 5.19 -9.90 7.63
C LEU A 204 3.95 -9.17 8.12
N ALA A 205 3.36 -8.33 7.29
CA ALA A 205 2.09 -7.68 7.56
C ALA A 205 1.08 -7.96 6.44
N GLY A 206 -0.20 -8.08 6.79
CA GLY A 206 -1.24 -8.34 5.81
C GLY A 206 -2.64 -8.40 6.40
N ALA A 207 -3.63 -8.67 5.54
CA ALA A 207 -5.00 -8.87 5.97
C ALA A 207 -5.30 -10.35 6.24
N PRO A 208 -6.26 -10.68 7.14
CA PRO A 208 -6.68 -12.04 7.44
C PRO A 208 -7.05 -12.88 6.22
N THR A 209 -7.58 -12.26 5.18
CA THR A 209 -7.88 -12.95 3.91
C THR A 209 -6.64 -13.62 3.31
N ALA A 210 -5.50 -12.97 3.27
CA ALA A 210 -4.25 -13.56 2.77
C ALA A 210 -3.76 -14.70 3.68
N TYR A 211 -3.90 -14.56 4.98
CA TYR A 211 -3.54 -15.60 5.94
C TYR A 211 -4.43 -16.84 5.84
N ARG A 212 -5.74 -16.66 5.57
CA ARG A 212 -6.64 -17.79 5.28
C ARG A 212 -6.22 -18.54 4.00
N MET A 213 -5.72 -17.83 2.99
CA MET A 213 -5.18 -18.50 1.79
C MET A 213 -3.92 -19.31 2.11
N MET A 214 -3.05 -18.82 3.00
CA MET A 214 -1.90 -19.61 3.49
C MET A 214 -2.35 -20.86 4.23
N MET A 215 -3.39 -20.77 5.07
CA MET A 215 -3.94 -21.91 5.79
C MET A 215 -4.57 -22.97 4.86
N ALA A 216 -5.10 -22.56 3.73
CA ALA A 216 -5.71 -23.45 2.74
C ALA A 216 -4.67 -24.14 1.83
N ALA A 217 -3.41 -23.73 1.90
CA ALA A 217 -2.34 -24.33 1.12
C ALA A 217 -1.93 -25.70 1.66
N ASP A 218 -1.20 -26.47 0.84
CA ASP A 218 -0.62 -27.74 1.28
C ASP A 218 0.35 -27.49 2.48
N PRO A 219 0.17 -28.19 3.60
CA PRO A 219 1.08 -28.09 4.75
C PRO A 219 2.56 -28.31 4.39
N ALA A 220 2.86 -29.18 3.41
CA ALA A 220 4.22 -29.40 2.93
C ALA A 220 4.83 -28.16 2.29
N GLN A 221 4.01 -27.28 1.68
CA GLN A 221 4.43 -26.03 1.09
C GLN A 221 4.81 -25.00 2.17
N MET A 222 4.06 -24.99 3.29
CA MET A 222 4.26 -24.05 4.39
C MET A 222 5.38 -24.49 5.36
N ALA A 223 5.65 -25.78 5.46
CA ALA A 223 6.65 -26.32 6.39
C ALA A 223 8.04 -25.65 6.32
N PRO A 224 8.58 -25.30 5.13
CA PRO A 224 9.87 -24.61 5.03
C PRO A 224 9.90 -23.19 5.63
N LEU A 225 8.75 -22.59 5.93
CA LEU A 225 8.65 -21.26 6.51
C LEU A 225 8.58 -21.28 8.05
N LYS A 226 8.59 -22.48 8.66
CA LYS A 226 8.54 -22.64 10.11
C LYS A 226 9.72 -21.94 10.78
N GLY A 227 9.44 -21.04 11.74
CA GLY A 227 10.44 -20.25 12.45
C GLY A 227 11.07 -19.11 11.63
N GLN A 228 10.59 -18.87 10.41
CA GLN A 228 11.10 -17.78 9.57
C GLN A 228 10.65 -16.40 10.05
N PHE A 229 9.42 -16.31 10.56
CA PHE A 229 8.84 -15.02 10.93
C PHE A 229 9.13 -14.67 12.38
N ARG A 230 9.80 -13.55 12.61
CA ARG A 230 9.96 -12.92 13.93
C ARG A 230 8.66 -12.25 14.37
N VAL A 231 7.98 -11.61 13.44
CA VAL A 231 6.76 -10.82 13.65
C VAL A 231 5.79 -11.07 12.50
N VAL A 232 4.52 -11.29 12.84
CA VAL A 232 3.42 -11.25 11.88
C VAL A 232 2.32 -10.34 12.41
N SER A 233 1.86 -9.42 11.57
CA SER A 233 0.81 -8.45 11.93
C SER A 233 -0.38 -8.57 11.00
N SER A 234 -1.57 -8.44 11.56
CA SER A 234 -2.85 -8.54 10.85
C SER A 234 -3.68 -7.31 11.08
N ALA A 235 -4.28 -6.75 10.02
CA ALA A 235 -5.24 -5.65 10.15
C ALA A 235 -6.21 -5.59 8.96
N GLY A 236 -7.24 -4.77 9.09
CA GLY A 236 -8.23 -4.50 8.05
C GLY A 236 -9.49 -5.35 8.11
N GLU A 237 -9.42 -6.52 8.72
CA GLU A 237 -10.54 -7.43 8.98
C GLU A 237 -10.36 -8.08 10.36
N PRO A 238 -11.42 -8.59 11.01
CA PRO A 238 -11.27 -9.35 12.25
C PRO A 238 -10.41 -10.61 12.06
N LEU A 239 -9.45 -10.81 12.94
CA LEU A 239 -8.58 -11.99 12.92
C LEU A 239 -9.24 -13.16 13.64
N ASN A 240 -9.48 -14.26 12.92
CA ASN A 240 -10.11 -15.44 13.49
C ASN A 240 -9.16 -16.23 14.41
N PRO A 241 -9.68 -16.83 15.51
CA PRO A 241 -8.90 -17.69 16.42
C PRO A 241 -8.12 -18.82 15.73
N GLU A 242 -8.69 -19.34 14.66
CA GLU A 242 -8.06 -20.43 13.88
C GLU A 242 -6.77 -20.00 13.20
N VAL A 243 -6.73 -18.76 12.69
CA VAL A 243 -5.51 -18.19 12.08
C VAL A 243 -4.41 -18.09 13.13
N ILE A 244 -4.73 -17.60 14.34
CA ILE A 244 -3.76 -17.47 15.44
C ILE A 244 -3.18 -18.83 15.81
N ARG A 245 -4.04 -19.85 15.98
CA ARG A 245 -3.59 -21.21 16.31
C ARG A 245 -2.74 -21.81 15.21
N TRP A 246 -3.15 -21.62 13.96
CA TRP A 246 -2.43 -22.15 12.81
C TRP A 246 -1.02 -21.55 12.68
N PHE A 247 -0.88 -20.23 12.80
CA PHE A 247 0.43 -19.58 12.76
C PHE A 247 1.36 -20.11 13.85
N LYS A 248 0.83 -20.27 15.08
CA LYS A 248 1.60 -20.83 16.18
C LYS A 248 2.03 -22.28 15.93
N GLN A 249 1.12 -23.13 15.43
CA GLN A 249 1.38 -24.57 15.28
C GLN A 249 2.20 -24.91 14.04
N VAL A 250 1.92 -24.27 12.91
CA VAL A 250 2.52 -24.62 11.62
C VAL A 250 3.76 -23.78 11.35
N LEU A 251 3.72 -22.49 11.61
CA LEU A 251 4.80 -21.57 11.29
C LEU A 251 5.70 -21.22 12.49
N ASP A 252 5.30 -21.61 13.71
CA ASP A 252 5.98 -21.22 14.95
C ASP A 252 6.20 -19.69 15.04
N ALA A 253 5.17 -18.94 14.63
CA ALA A 253 5.22 -17.50 14.54
C ALA A 253 4.06 -16.86 15.34
N PRO A 254 4.32 -15.75 16.07
CA PRO A 254 3.25 -14.97 16.65
C PRO A 254 2.54 -14.17 15.56
N ILE A 255 1.20 -14.11 15.61
CA ILE A 255 0.42 -13.20 14.77
C ILE A 255 -0.44 -12.30 15.68
N TYR A 256 -0.35 -11.00 15.46
CA TYR A 256 -0.97 -9.98 16.29
C TYR A 256 -1.98 -9.17 15.48
N ASP A 257 -3.16 -8.99 16.06
CA ASP A 257 -4.24 -8.25 15.43
C ASP A 257 -4.17 -6.76 15.78
N HIS A 258 -4.44 -5.92 14.79
CA HIS A 258 -4.42 -4.48 14.91
C HIS A 258 -5.70 -3.90 14.32
N TYR A 259 -6.27 -2.92 14.99
CA TYR A 259 -7.46 -2.22 14.54
C TYR A 259 -7.17 -0.77 14.19
N GLY A 260 -7.71 -0.35 13.07
CA GLY A 260 -7.65 1.02 12.61
C GLY A 260 -8.67 1.32 11.52
N GLN A 261 -8.70 2.57 11.11
CA GLN A 261 -9.55 3.07 10.04
C GLN A 261 -8.74 4.01 9.15
N THR A 262 -9.20 4.22 7.93
CA THR A 262 -8.55 5.17 7.02
C THR A 262 -8.45 6.57 7.62
N GLU A 263 -9.46 6.97 8.41
CA GLU A 263 -9.60 8.29 9.02
C GLU A 263 -8.62 8.59 10.15
N VAL A 264 -8.20 7.55 10.88
CA VAL A 264 -7.41 7.71 12.12
C VAL A 264 -6.10 6.91 12.12
N GLY A 265 -5.87 6.09 11.10
CA GLY A 265 -4.77 5.12 11.11
C GLY A 265 -5.02 3.98 12.10
N MET A 266 -3.96 3.33 12.56
CA MET A 266 -4.04 2.26 13.58
C MET A 266 -4.12 2.87 14.98
N VAL A 267 -5.12 2.44 15.75
CA VAL A 267 -5.45 3.04 17.06
C VAL A 267 -5.47 2.04 18.22
N VAL A 268 -5.68 0.76 17.95
CA VAL A 268 -5.62 -0.32 18.94
C VAL A 268 -4.78 -1.45 18.35
N CYS A 269 -3.72 -1.83 19.06
CA CYS A 269 -2.77 -2.81 18.54
C CYS A 269 -2.28 -3.73 19.65
N ASN A 270 -2.23 -5.03 19.37
CA ASN A 270 -1.43 -5.94 20.15
C ASN A 270 0.05 -5.63 19.89
N HIS A 271 0.82 -5.38 20.94
CA HIS A 271 2.17 -4.89 20.82
C HIS A 271 3.19 -6.04 20.91
N HIS A 272 4.03 -6.22 19.87
CA HIS A 272 5.01 -7.30 19.82
C HIS A 272 6.08 -7.23 20.92
N GLY A 273 6.39 -6.05 21.42
CA GLY A 273 7.35 -5.83 22.51
C GLY A 273 6.78 -6.07 23.93
N LEU A 274 5.49 -6.30 24.06
CA LEU A 274 4.85 -6.54 25.36
C LEU A 274 4.47 -8.02 25.49
N LYS A 275 4.81 -8.61 26.65
CA LYS A 275 4.37 -9.97 26.98
C LYS A 275 2.92 -9.93 27.45
N HIS A 276 2.02 -10.41 26.64
CA HIS A 276 0.61 -10.56 26.96
C HIS A 276 0.02 -11.76 26.23
N GLU A 277 -1.09 -12.26 26.71
CA GLU A 277 -1.81 -13.35 26.06
C GLU A 277 -2.66 -12.78 24.92
N ILE A 278 -2.53 -13.39 23.75
CA ILE A 278 -3.32 -13.00 22.59
C ILE A 278 -4.66 -13.72 22.61
N HIS A 279 -5.73 -12.94 22.72
CA HIS A 279 -7.09 -13.45 22.63
C HIS A 279 -7.69 -13.05 21.29
N ALA A 280 -8.33 -14.01 20.62
CA ALA A 280 -9.00 -13.75 19.36
C ALA A 280 -10.13 -12.72 19.56
N GLY A 281 -10.18 -11.73 18.65
CA GLY A 281 -11.15 -10.64 18.72
C GLY A 281 -10.77 -9.51 19.67
N SER A 282 -9.57 -9.55 20.25
CA SER A 282 -8.98 -8.41 20.96
C SER A 282 -7.79 -7.88 20.17
N ALA A 283 -7.81 -6.62 19.84
CA ALA A 283 -6.68 -5.90 19.24
C ALA A 283 -5.96 -5.08 20.32
#